data_dc6063de75350eabf5eb1ca3abe92e57
#
_entry.id   dc6063de75350eabf5eb1ca3abe92e57
#
_cell.length_a   1.000
_cell.length_b   1.000
_cell.length_c   1.000
_cell.angle_alpha   90.00
_cell.angle_beta   90.00
_cell.angle_gamma   90.00
#
_symmetry.space_group_name_H-M   'P 1'
#
loop_
_entity.id
_entity.type
_entity.pdbx_description
1 polymer ?
#
loop_
_entity_poly.entity_id
_entity_poly.type
_entity_poly.pdbx_seq_one_letter_code
_entity_poly.pdbx_strand_id
1 'polypeptide(L)'
;DKTGVPSGADNDSPLTHAVAGLKRHLTVLLGFSCFLNLLILTGPLYMLQVYDRVLVSRNEPTLVYLTLLAVAALLVLAALDVVRSRILVRLSNNFSQTVTPELFRLILGRARTANGLRDLETVRNFLTGSSMVTPFDVPWAPLFLAFVYLLHPYLGHVALTGAILLFGLAVWNERRTRGLLAKAGEHQRKATDFTELSARNSEAINAMGML
;
A
#
# COMPACT_ATOMS: atom_id res chain seq x y z
N ASP A 1 -32.77 -25.45 -40.74
CA ASP A 1 -31.72 -25.95 -39.86
C ASP A 1 -31.11 -24.78 -39.08
N LYS A 2 -31.59 -24.63 -37.83
CA LYS A 2 -31.30 -23.49 -36.98
C LYS A 2 -30.19 -23.86 -36.04
N THR A 3 -28.96 -23.45 -36.31
CA THR A 3 -27.89 -23.49 -35.35
C THR A 3 -28.00 -22.25 -34.45
N GLY A 4 -28.60 -22.46 -33.28
CA GLY A 4 -28.68 -21.47 -32.23
C GLY A 4 -27.29 -21.19 -31.65
N VAL A 5 -26.84 -19.95 -31.79
CA VAL A 5 -25.74 -19.37 -31.04
C VAL A 5 -26.24 -19.17 -29.59
N PRO A 6 -25.63 -19.74 -28.56
CA PRO A 6 -26.00 -19.43 -27.21
C PRO A 6 -25.50 -18.03 -26.89
N SER A 7 -26.42 -17.05 -26.95
CA SER A 7 -26.29 -15.77 -26.30
C SER A 7 -26.55 -15.98 -24.81
N GLY A 8 -25.51 -16.10 -24.06
CA GLY A 8 -25.54 -16.18 -22.60
C GLY A 8 -24.28 -15.49 -22.11
N ALA A 9 -24.36 -14.19 -21.91
CA ALA A 9 -23.38 -13.44 -21.15
C ALA A 9 -23.45 -13.94 -19.70
N ASP A 10 -22.77 -15.03 -19.38
CA ASP A 10 -22.48 -15.42 -18.01
C ASP A 10 -21.49 -14.39 -17.44
N ASN A 11 -22.05 -13.42 -16.77
CA ASN A 11 -21.33 -12.35 -16.05
C ASN A 11 -20.67 -12.87 -14.76
N ASP A 12 -20.56 -14.16 -14.60
CA ASP A 12 -19.84 -14.83 -13.52
C ASP A 12 -18.39 -15.12 -13.92
N SER A 13 -17.69 -14.06 -14.33
CA SER A 13 -16.24 -14.20 -14.49
C SER A 13 -15.60 -14.41 -13.10
N PRO A 14 -14.62 -15.32 -12.96
CA PRO A 14 -13.90 -15.56 -11.69
C PRO A 14 -13.31 -14.27 -11.10
N LEU A 15 -13.17 -13.23 -11.94
CA LEU A 15 -12.77 -11.89 -11.53
C LEU A 15 -13.83 -11.17 -10.68
N THR A 16 -15.14 -11.37 -10.95
CA THR A 16 -16.20 -10.73 -10.16
C THR A 16 -16.29 -11.29 -8.75
N HIS A 17 -16.11 -12.60 -8.59
CA HIS A 17 -16.03 -13.25 -7.27
C HIS A 17 -14.75 -12.85 -6.52
N ALA A 18 -13.61 -12.75 -7.22
CA ALA A 18 -12.36 -12.26 -6.62
C ALA A 18 -12.48 -10.80 -6.16
N VAL A 19 -13.14 -9.93 -6.94
CA VAL A 19 -13.38 -8.53 -6.57
C VAL A 19 -14.38 -8.39 -5.43
N ALA A 20 -15.42 -9.22 -5.36
CA ALA A 20 -16.38 -9.20 -4.26
C ALA A 20 -15.75 -9.64 -2.93
N GLY A 21 -14.92 -10.71 -2.98
CA GLY A 21 -14.12 -11.13 -1.83
C GLY A 21 -13.14 -10.04 -1.38
N LEU A 22 -12.51 -9.36 -2.34
CA LEU A 22 -11.58 -8.26 -2.07
C LEU A 22 -12.27 -7.08 -1.37
N LYS A 23 -13.49 -6.69 -1.78
CA LYS A 23 -14.26 -5.61 -1.14
C LYS A 23 -14.49 -5.88 0.35
N ARG A 24 -14.87 -7.09 0.73
CA ARG A 24 -15.07 -7.47 2.14
C ARG A 24 -13.78 -7.33 2.96
N HIS A 25 -12.66 -7.79 2.42
CA HIS A 25 -11.37 -7.67 3.08
C HIS A 25 -10.89 -6.20 3.16
N LEU A 26 -11.18 -5.41 2.13
CA LEU A 26 -10.89 -3.97 2.13
C LEU A 26 -11.69 -3.22 3.20
N THR A 27 -12.96 -3.55 3.40
CA THR A 27 -13.80 -2.94 4.45
C THR A 27 -13.26 -3.27 5.84
N VAL A 28 -12.86 -4.52 6.08
CA VAL A 28 -12.24 -4.92 7.35
C VAL A 28 -10.92 -4.19 7.57
N LEU A 29 -10.08 -4.07 6.54
CA LEU A 29 -8.82 -3.31 6.61
C LEU A 29 -9.05 -1.83 6.89
N LEU A 30 -10.08 -1.23 6.30
CA LEU A 30 -10.44 0.17 6.55
C LEU A 30 -10.90 0.38 8.00
N GLY A 31 -11.70 -0.54 8.55
CA GLY A 31 -12.10 -0.53 9.97
C GLY A 31 -10.89 -0.68 10.91
N PHE A 32 -9.96 -1.59 10.56
CA PHE A 32 -8.70 -1.75 11.30
C PHE A 32 -7.85 -0.48 11.24
N SER A 33 -7.77 0.17 10.07
CA SER A 33 -7.07 1.43 9.90
C SER A 33 -7.68 2.54 10.76
N CYS A 34 -9.00 2.59 10.93
CA CYS A 34 -9.67 3.51 11.84
C CYS A 34 -9.14 3.38 13.27
N PHE A 35 -9.12 2.14 13.79
CA PHE A 35 -8.63 1.85 15.14
C PHE A 35 -7.15 2.23 15.31
N LEU A 36 -6.31 1.87 14.35
CA LEU A 36 -4.88 2.22 14.36
C LEU A 36 -4.69 3.74 14.37
N ASN A 37 -5.40 4.46 13.50
CA ASN A 37 -5.30 5.91 13.42
C ASN A 37 -5.80 6.61 14.70
N LEU A 38 -6.83 6.07 15.37
CA LEU A 38 -7.24 6.57 16.68
C LEU A 38 -6.17 6.33 17.76
N LEU A 39 -5.52 5.16 17.75
CA LEU A 39 -4.45 4.85 18.71
C LEU A 39 -3.19 5.70 18.47
N ILE A 40 -2.91 6.13 17.25
CA ILE A 40 -1.80 7.07 16.95
C ILE A 40 -1.97 8.38 17.68
N LEU A 41 -3.21 8.85 17.94
CA LEU A 41 -3.48 10.05 18.73
C LEU A 41 -3.06 9.92 20.20
N THR A 42 -2.77 8.72 20.68
CA THR A 42 -2.30 8.50 22.08
C THR A 42 -1.07 9.33 22.39
N GLY A 43 -0.10 9.45 21.46
CA GLY A 43 1.11 10.25 21.68
C GLY A 43 0.83 11.74 21.91
N PRO A 44 0.18 12.43 20.98
CA PRO A 44 -0.22 13.83 21.16
C PRO A 44 -1.11 14.07 22.41
N LEU A 45 -2.08 13.16 22.65
CA LEU A 45 -2.97 13.27 23.82
C LEU A 45 -2.21 13.09 25.15
N TYR A 46 -1.28 12.13 25.18
CA TYR A 46 -0.40 11.95 26.34
C TYR A 46 0.42 13.20 26.61
N MET A 47 1.06 13.78 25.59
CA MET A 47 1.83 15.01 25.74
C MET A 47 0.96 16.17 26.23
N LEU A 48 -0.23 16.34 25.66
CA LEU A 48 -1.17 17.38 26.10
C LEU A 48 -1.52 17.22 27.58
N GLN A 49 -1.86 16.01 28.03
CA GLN A 49 -2.19 15.74 29.44
C GLN A 49 -1.01 15.93 30.38
N VAL A 50 0.21 15.58 29.92
CA VAL A 50 1.42 15.83 30.73
C VAL A 50 1.65 17.31 30.91
N TYR A 51 1.55 18.12 29.83
CA TYR A 51 1.76 19.57 29.93
C TYR A 51 0.67 20.28 30.74
N ASP A 52 -0.59 19.99 30.48
CA ASP A 52 -1.71 20.73 31.07
C ASP A 52 -2.01 20.29 32.50
N ARG A 53 -1.77 19.03 32.81
CA ARG A 53 -2.19 18.47 34.10
C ARG A 53 -1.05 18.09 35.01
N VAL A 54 -0.07 17.34 34.50
CA VAL A 54 1.00 16.79 35.35
C VAL A 54 2.00 17.87 35.75
N LEU A 55 2.48 18.67 34.79
CA LEU A 55 3.46 19.72 35.05
C LEU A 55 2.89 20.84 35.94
N VAL A 56 1.61 21.17 35.79
CA VAL A 56 0.95 22.19 36.59
C VAL A 56 0.72 21.70 38.01
N SER A 57 0.26 20.44 38.19
CA SER A 57 -0.07 19.88 39.50
C SER A 57 1.10 19.26 40.24
N ARG A 58 2.23 19.00 39.56
CA ARG A 58 3.40 18.24 40.04
C ARG A 58 3.03 16.91 40.71
N ASN A 59 1.98 16.28 40.19
CA ASN A 59 1.45 15.01 40.72
C ASN A 59 2.12 13.82 40.09
N GLU A 60 3.13 13.25 40.76
CA GLU A 60 3.87 12.07 40.28
C GLU A 60 2.98 10.83 40.04
N PRO A 61 2.04 10.43 40.89
CA PRO A 61 1.12 9.32 40.64
C PRO A 61 0.34 9.47 39.34
N THR A 62 -0.14 10.68 39.04
CA THR A 62 -0.87 10.92 37.76
C THR A 62 0.03 10.70 36.54
N LEU A 63 1.29 11.09 36.62
CA LEU A 63 2.27 10.83 35.57
C LEU A 63 2.44 9.31 35.32
N VAL A 64 2.61 8.55 36.40
CA VAL A 64 2.80 7.09 36.31
C VAL A 64 1.60 6.42 35.67
N TYR A 65 0.37 6.74 36.08
CA TYR A 65 -0.84 6.16 35.49
C TYR A 65 -1.04 6.55 34.03
N LEU A 66 -0.78 7.81 33.67
CA LEU A 66 -0.85 8.28 32.28
C LEU A 66 0.20 7.58 31.41
N THR A 67 1.41 7.44 31.90
CA THR A 67 2.49 6.74 31.18
C THR A 67 2.16 5.26 30.98
N LEU A 68 1.64 4.59 32.02
CA LEU A 68 1.23 3.19 31.93
C LEU A 68 0.12 3.00 30.89
N LEU A 69 -0.88 3.89 30.89
CA LEU A 69 -1.98 3.90 29.91
C LEU A 69 -1.45 4.13 28.49
N ALA A 70 -0.57 5.10 28.30
CA ALA A 70 0.04 5.38 27.01
C ALA A 70 0.87 4.20 26.49
N VAL A 71 1.68 3.60 27.35
CA VAL A 71 2.47 2.39 26.98
C VAL A 71 1.55 1.25 26.62
N ALA A 72 0.50 0.99 27.38
CA ALA A 72 -0.48 -0.06 27.05
C ALA A 72 -1.15 0.21 25.68
N ALA A 73 -1.57 1.44 25.41
CA ALA A 73 -2.16 1.83 24.13
C ALA A 73 -1.19 1.67 22.96
N LEU A 74 0.09 2.04 23.13
CA LEU A 74 1.14 1.86 22.12
C LEU A 74 1.46 0.39 21.88
N LEU A 75 1.43 -0.47 22.90
CA LEU A 75 1.58 -1.91 22.74
C LEU A 75 0.43 -2.52 21.94
N VAL A 76 -0.81 -2.08 22.22
CA VAL A 76 -1.98 -2.48 21.42
C VAL A 76 -1.85 -2.00 19.98
N LEU A 77 -1.42 -0.77 19.76
CA LEU A 77 -1.14 -0.22 18.42
C LEU A 77 -0.13 -1.10 17.68
N ALA A 78 1.00 -1.43 18.30
CA ALA A 78 2.03 -2.27 17.68
C ALA A 78 1.50 -3.68 17.36
N ALA A 79 0.73 -4.28 18.27
CA ALA A 79 0.12 -5.59 18.04
C ALA A 79 -0.87 -5.58 16.87
N LEU A 80 -1.72 -4.54 16.80
CA LEU A 80 -2.68 -4.37 15.71
C LEU A 80 -1.99 -4.10 14.36
N ASP A 81 -0.90 -3.33 14.33
CA ASP A 81 -0.14 -3.07 13.12
C ASP A 81 0.50 -4.35 12.57
N VAL A 82 1.04 -5.20 13.44
CA VAL A 82 1.53 -6.54 13.06
C VAL A 82 0.40 -7.41 12.48
N VAL A 83 -0.77 -7.40 13.09
CA VAL A 83 -1.94 -8.15 12.58
C VAL A 83 -2.35 -7.63 11.20
N ARG A 84 -2.45 -6.31 11.04
CA ARG A 84 -2.75 -5.65 9.76
C ARG A 84 -1.76 -6.06 8.66
N SER A 85 -0.48 -5.99 8.97
CA SER A 85 0.60 -6.38 8.05
C SER A 85 0.47 -7.84 7.62
N ARG A 86 0.21 -8.75 8.55
CA ARG A 86 -0.02 -10.17 8.25
C ARG A 86 -1.26 -10.42 7.38
N ILE A 87 -2.34 -9.67 7.60
CA ILE A 87 -3.55 -9.76 6.76
C ILE A 87 -3.23 -9.33 5.33
N LEU A 88 -2.49 -8.23 5.15
CA LEU A 88 -2.09 -7.73 3.84
C LEU A 88 -1.21 -8.74 3.08
N VAL A 89 -0.23 -9.34 3.76
CA VAL A 89 0.63 -10.38 3.18
C VAL A 89 -0.19 -11.61 2.75
N ARG A 90 -1.13 -12.05 3.57
CA ARG A 90 -2.02 -13.18 3.21
C ARG A 90 -2.90 -12.84 2.01
N LEU A 91 -3.46 -11.63 1.98
CA LEU A 91 -4.29 -11.16 0.87
C LEU A 91 -3.49 -11.13 -0.44
N SER A 92 -2.27 -10.60 -0.39
CA SER A 92 -1.34 -10.57 -1.52
C SER A 92 -1.00 -11.99 -2.03
N ASN A 93 -0.71 -12.91 -1.13
CA ASN A 93 -0.41 -14.29 -1.50
C ASN A 93 -1.62 -15.00 -2.13
N ASN A 94 -2.81 -14.83 -1.57
CA ASN A 94 -4.04 -15.40 -2.14
C ASN A 94 -4.33 -14.82 -3.52
N PHE A 95 -4.17 -13.51 -3.69
CA PHE A 95 -4.32 -12.85 -4.99
C PHE A 95 -3.31 -13.39 -6.01
N SER A 96 -2.05 -13.49 -5.62
CA SER A 96 -0.99 -14.06 -6.46
C SER A 96 -1.31 -15.49 -6.89
N GLN A 97 -1.75 -16.36 -5.97
CA GLN A 97 -2.08 -17.75 -6.29
C GLN A 97 -3.28 -17.88 -7.23
N THR A 98 -4.25 -16.97 -7.15
CA THR A 98 -5.43 -16.98 -8.02
C THR A 98 -5.11 -16.44 -9.42
N VAL A 99 -4.31 -15.40 -9.52
CA VAL A 99 -4.03 -14.70 -10.78
C VAL A 99 -2.89 -15.34 -11.57
N THR A 100 -1.91 -15.94 -10.88
CA THR A 100 -0.73 -16.55 -11.54
C THR A 100 -1.10 -17.64 -12.56
N PRO A 101 -1.96 -18.64 -12.28
CA PRO A 101 -2.29 -19.68 -13.23
C PRO A 101 -3.02 -19.16 -14.47
N GLU A 102 -3.90 -18.18 -14.27
CA GLU A 102 -4.67 -17.56 -15.35
C GLU A 102 -3.78 -16.72 -16.27
N LEU A 103 -2.87 -15.92 -15.68
CA LEU A 103 -1.83 -15.23 -16.43
C LEU A 103 -0.92 -16.21 -17.19
N PHE A 104 -0.53 -17.30 -16.56
CA PHE A 104 0.32 -18.31 -17.20
C PHE A 104 -0.35 -18.93 -18.42
N ARG A 105 -1.66 -19.23 -18.36
CA ARG A 105 -2.45 -19.70 -19.50
C ARG A 105 -2.53 -18.67 -20.63
N LEU A 106 -2.76 -17.40 -20.29
CA LEU A 106 -2.83 -16.30 -21.26
C LEU A 106 -1.45 -16.05 -21.93
N ILE A 107 -0.38 -16.23 -21.18
CA ILE A 107 0.99 -16.06 -21.65
C ILE A 107 1.41 -17.19 -22.58
N LEU A 108 1.11 -18.44 -22.24
CA LEU A 108 1.39 -19.60 -23.10
C LEU A 108 0.63 -19.54 -24.45
N GLY A 109 -0.56 -18.92 -24.46
CA GLY A 109 -1.36 -18.74 -25.68
C GLY A 109 -0.90 -17.60 -26.60
N ARG A 110 -0.08 -16.68 -26.11
CA ARG A 110 0.37 -15.50 -26.87
C ARG A 110 1.86 -15.29 -26.65
N ALA A 111 2.73 -15.88 -27.43
CA ALA A 111 4.21 -15.83 -27.41
C ALA A 111 4.94 -14.52 -26.99
N ARG A 112 4.47 -13.81 -25.95
CA ARG A 112 5.00 -12.55 -25.40
C ARG A 112 5.19 -12.64 -23.88
N THR A 113 6.13 -13.45 -23.44
CA THR A 113 6.05 -14.13 -22.15
C THR A 113 6.84 -13.51 -21.00
N ALA A 114 7.94 -12.84 -21.27
CA ALA A 114 8.86 -12.39 -20.19
C ALA A 114 8.30 -11.22 -19.37
N ASN A 115 7.59 -10.30 -20.02
CA ASN A 115 7.07 -9.11 -19.35
C ASN A 115 5.90 -9.40 -18.39
N GLY A 116 5.05 -10.39 -18.69
CA GLY A 116 3.87 -10.69 -17.89
C GLY A 116 4.20 -11.22 -16.48
N LEU A 117 5.24 -12.04 -16.33
CA LEU A 117 5.68 -12.55 -15.02
C LEU A 117 6.30 -11.43 -14.17
N ARG A 118 7.04 -10.54 -14.79
CA ARG A 118 7.64 -9.39 -14.12
C ARG A 118 6.59 -8.37 -13.68
N ASP A 119 5.57 -8.13 -14.49
CA ASP A 119 4.45 -7.26 -14.16
C ASP A 119 3.67 -7.85 -12.98
N LEU A 120 3.48 -9.18 -12.94
CA LEU A 120 2.88 -9.87 -11.79
C LEU A 120 3.72 -9.70 -10.51
N GLU A 121 5.03 -9.85 -10.62
CA GLU A 121 5.93 -9.67 -9.47
C GLU A 121 5.91 -8.22 -8.96
N THR A 122 5.82 -7.26 -9.85
CA THR A 122 5.67 -5.83 -9.50
C THR A 122 4.35 -5.59 -8.75
N VAL A 123 3.24 -6.15 -9.23
CA VAL A 123 1.94 -6.07 -8.55
C VAL A 123 1.98 -6.77 -7.19
N ARG A 124 2.58 -7.95 -7.12
CA ARG A 124 2.77 -8.69 -5.86
C ARG A 124 3.57 -7.87 -4.85
N ASN A 125 4.70 -7.31 -5.27
CA ASN A 125 5.56 -6.49 -4.41
C ASN A 125 4.85 -5.21 -3.95
N PHE A 126 4.04 -4.60 -4.81
CA PHE A 126 3.17 -3.47 -4.43
C PHE A 126 2.15 -3.87 -3.37
N LEU A 127 1.45 -4.99 -3.56
CA LEU A 127 0.45 -5.50 -2.62
C LEU A 127 1.05 -5.97 -1.28
N THR A 128 2.29 -6.48 -1.30
CA THR A 128 2.98 -6.96 -0.09
C THR A 128 3.73 -5.83 0.62
N GLY A 129 4.03 -4.75 -0.10
CA GLY A 129 4.80 -3.61 0.42
C GLY A 129 3.98 -2.68 1.33
N SER A 130 4.70 -1.85 2.09
CA SER A 130 4.12 -0.77 2.90
C SER A 130 3.31 0.24 2.08
N SER A 131 3.53 0.29 0.77
CA SER A 131 2.79 1.14 -0.17
C SER A 131 1.29 0.84 -0.19
N MET A 132 0.88 -0.40 0.12
CA MET A 132 -0.53 -0.78 0.19
C MET A 132 -1.23 -0.26 1.47
N VAL A 133 -0.46 0.03 2.51
CA VAL A 133 -0.97 0.57 3.79
C VAL A 133 -1.42 2.01 3.64
N THR A 134 -0.63 2.82 2.93
CA THR A 134 -0.85 4.26 2.77
C THR A 134 -2.26 4.64 2.25
N PRO A 135 -2.83 3.99 1.21
CA PRO A 135 -4.18 4.30 0.75
C PRO A 135 -5.28 4.13 1.80
N PHE A 136 -5.05 3.27 2.82
CA PHE A 136 -6.02 3.07 3.91
C PHE A 136 -5.89 4.13 5.01
N ASP A 137 -4.74 4.78 5.11
CA ASP A 137 -4.48 5.82 6.11
C ASP A 137 -4.85 7.22 5.59
N VAL A 138 -4.76 7.48 4.29
CA VAL A 138 -5.13 8.76 3.65
C VAL A 138 -6.55 9.23 4.00
N PRO A 139 -7.61 8.39 4.01
CA PRO A 139 -8.96 8.82 4.36
C PRO A 139 -9.09 9.38 5.78
N TRP A 140 -8.14 9.07 6.68
CA TRP A 140 -8.14 9.54 8.07
C TRP A 140 -7.42 10.89 8.25
N ALA A 141 -6.67 11.36 7.24
CA ALA A 141 -5.99 12.65 7.29
C ALA A 141 -6.94 13.84 7.58
N PRO A 142 -8.15 13.94 6.98
CA PRO A 142 -9.11 14.97 7.35
C PRO A 142 -9.58 14.91 8.81
N LEU A 143 -9.67 13.71 9.40
CA LEU A 143 -10.03 13.52 10.80
C LEU A 143 -8.96 14.11 11.73
N PHE A 144 -7.68 13.86 11.44
CA PHE A 144 -6.58 14.47 12.20
C PHE A 144 -6.58 15.99 12.07
N LEU A 145 -6.84 16.49 10.86
CA LEU A 145 -6.95 17.94 10.64
C LEU A 145 -8.11 18.53 11.45
N ALA A 146 -9.28 17.89 11.43
CA ALA A 146 -10.43 18.30 12.24
C ALA A 146 -10.11 18.30 13.75
N PHE A 147 -9.36 17.30 14.22
CA PHE A 147 -8.92 17.22 15.61
C PHE A 147 -8.00 18.39 15.98
N VAL A 148 -7.05 18.77 15.11
CA VAL A 148 -6.18 19.93 15.32
C VAL A 148 -6.99 21.24 15.36
N TYR A 149 -8.01 21.39 14.49
CA TYR A 149 -8.92 22.54 14.52
C TYR A 149 -9.73 22.62 15.81
N LEU A 150 -10.14 21.47 16.36
CA LEU A 150 -10.89 21.41 17.62
C LEU A 150 -10.02 21.85 18.80
N LEU A 151 -8.72 21.53 18.79
CA LEU A 151 -7.77 21.96 19.80
C LEU A 151 -7.54 23.48 19.74
N HIS A 152 -7.23 24.00 18.56
CA HIS A 152 -7.00 25.43 18.37
C HIS A 152 -7.15 25.85 16.89
N PRO A 153 -8.03 26.80 16.55
CA PRO A 153 -8.27 27.20 15.16
C PRO A 153 -7.02 27.67 14.41
N TYR A 154 -6.14 28.46 15.05
CA TYR A 154 -4.90 28.91 14.38
C TYR A 154 -3.94 27.77 14.05
N LEU A 155 -3.83 26.77 14.94
CA LEU A 155 -3.03 25.56 14.64
C LEU A 155 -3.64 24.79 13.47
N GLY A 156 -4.97 24.70 13.38
CA GLY A 156 -5.67 24.11 12.26
C GLY A 156 -5.34 24.79 10.94
N HIS A 157 -5.30 26.11 10.89
CA HIS A 157 -4.92 26.86 9.68
C HIS A 157 -3.46 26.62 9.28
N VAL A 158 -2.54 26.59 10.25
CA VAL A 158 -1.12 26.28 9.99
C VAL A 158 -0.97 24.86 9.44
N ALA A 159 -1.64 23.88 10.06
CA ALA A 159 -1.62 22.50 9.62
C ALA A 159 -2.21 22.32 8.19
N LEU A 160 -3.33 23.00 7.92
CA LEU A 160 -3.96 22.99 6.60
C LEU A 160 -3.03 23.60 5.53
N THR A 161 -2.45 24.74 5.82
CA THR A 161 -1.50 25.41 4.92
C THR A 161 -0.30 24.53 4.63
N GLY A 162 0.27 23.91 5.67
CA GLY A 162 1.36 22.95 5.54
C GLY A 162 0.97 21.74 4.68
N ALA A 163 -0.22 21.17 4.88
CA ALA A 163 -0.73 20.06 4.10
C ALA A 163 -0.89 20.42 2.61
N ILE A 164 -1.44 21.59 2.31
CA ILE A 164 -1.59 22.09 0.93
C ILE A 164 -0.23 22.30 0.26
N LEU A 165 0.73 22.89 0.96
CA LEU A 165 2.09 23.09 0.46
C LEU A 165 2.78 21.76 0.17
N LEU A 166 2.72 20.80 1.09
CA LEU A 166 3.31 19.47 0.90
C LEU A 166 2.66 18.72 -0.25
N PHE A 167 1.33 18.79 -0.37
CA PHE A 167 0.61 18.17 -1.48
C PHE A 167 0.99 18.82 -2.83
N GLY A 168 1.06 20.14 -2.88
CA GLY A 168 1.50 20.87 -4.06
C GLY A 168 2.93 20.50 -4.47
N LEU A 169 3.85 20.40 -3.50
CA LEU A 169 5.23 19.99 -3.73
C LEU A 169 5.30 18.53 -4.21
N ALA A 170 4.51 17.64 -3.65
CA ALA A 170 4.44 16.23 -4.07
C ALA A 170 3.98 16.12 -5.54
N VAL A 171 2.90 16.82 -5.91
CA VAL A 171 2.40 16.85 -7.28
C VAL A 171 3.42 17.45 -8.25
N TRP A 172 4.10 18.52 -7.84
CA TRP A 172 5.17 19.12 -8.65
C TRP A 172 6.31 18.14 -8.86
N ASN A 173 6.79 17.51 -7.78
CA ASN A 173 7.87 16.52 -7.83
C ASN A 173 7.50 15.36 -8.76
N GLU A 174 6.27 14.82 -8.61
CA GLU A 174 5.79 13.73 -9.46
C GLU A 174 5.80 14.14 -10.95
N ARG A 175 5.28 15.33 -11.29
CA ARG A 175 5.25 15.82 -12.67
C ARG A 175 6.66 16.00 -13.26
N ARG A 176 7.61 16.48 -12.46
CA ARG A 176 9.01 16.63 -12.89
C ARG A 176 9.71 15.27 -13.06
N THR A 177 9.45 14.33 -12.18
CA THR A 177 10.16 13.05 -12.10
C THR A 177 9.58 12.01 -13.06
N ARG A 178 8.30 12.10 -13.43
CA ARG A 178 7.62 11.16 -14.34
C ARG A 178 8.38 10.91 -15.65
N GLY A 179 8.87 11.93 -16.30
CA GLY A 179 9.61 11.81 -17.56
C GLY A 179 10.96 11.10 -17.41
N LEU A 180 11.66 11.36 -16.31
CA LEU A 180 12.92 10.72 -15.98
C LEU A 180 12.72 9.23 -15.62
N LEU A 181 11.70 8.93 -14.81
CA LEU A 181 11.34 7.57 -14.46
C LEU A 181 10.90 6.74 -15.66
N ALA A 182 10.13 7.32 -16.59
CA ALA A 182 9.74 6.66 -17.83
C ALA A 182 10.97 6.29 -18.69
N LYS A 183 11.92 7.21 -18.85
CA LYS A 183 13.18 6.95 -19.57
C LYS A 183 14.03 5.89 -18.86
N ALA A 184 14.18 5.99 -17.53
CA ALA A 184 14.88 4.99 -16.74
C ALA A 184 14.26 3.61 -16.87
N GLY A 185 12.92 3.53 -16.84
CA GLY A 185 12.18 2.29 -17.07
C GLY A 185 12.40 1.70 -18.46
N GLU A 186 12.48 2.53 -19.50
CA GLU A 186 12.79 2.09 -20.87
C GLU A 186 14.20 1.53 -20.98
N HIS A 187 15.19 2.21 -20.41
CA HIS A 187 16.58 1.72 -20.39
C HIS A 187 16.69 0.40 -19.61
N GLN A 188 15.99 0.28 -18.48
CA GLN A 188 15.95 -0.95 -17.70
C GLN A 188 15.32 -2.11 -18.48
N ARG A 189 14.23 -1.86 -19.23
CA ARG A 189 13.62 -2.88 -20.12
C ARG A 189 14.61 -3.33 -21.19
N LYS A 190 15.24 -2.40 -21.90
CA LYS A 190 16.25 -2.73 -22.91
C LYS A 190 17.41 -3.56 -22.35
N ALA A 191 17.91 -3.22 -21.17
CA ALA A 191 18.97 -3.97 -20.52
C ALA A 191 18.51 -5.40 -20.15
N THR A 192 17.28 -5.56 -19.67
CA THR A 192 16.71 -6.87 -19.34
C THR A 192 16.49 -7.71 -20.61
N ASP A 193 15.93 -7.13 -21.66
CA ASP A 193 15.71 -7.81 -22.94
C ASP A 193 17.06 -8.29 -23.54
N PHE A 194 18.10 -7.45 -23.47
CA PHE A 194 19.44 -7.84 -23.89
C PHE A 194 20.01 -9.00 -23.07
N THR A 195 19.84 -8.97 -21.74
CA THR A 195 20.30 -10.05 -20.85
C THR A 195 19.56 -11.35 -21.14
N GLU A 196 18.24 -11.30 -21.39
CA GLU A 196 17.44 -12.47 -21.73
C GLU A 196 17.82 -13.07 -23.10
N LEU A 197 18.05 -12.22 -24.11
CA LEU A 197 18.55 -12.65 -25.41
C LEU A 197 19.94 -13.28 -25.30
N SER A 198 20.82 -12.70 -24.50
CA SER A 198 22.17 -13.26 -24.25
C SER A 198 22.09 -14.60 -23.51
N ALA A 199 21.21 -14.72 -22.52
CA ALA A 199 21.00 -15.98 -21.80
C ALA A 199 20.44 -17.09 -22.71
N ARG A 200 19.49 -16.76 -23.60
CA ARG A 200 18.96 -17.71 -24.60
C ARG A 200 20.01 -18.19 -25.62
N ASN A 201 20.95 -17.33 -25.95
CA ASN A 201 22.03 -17.63 -26.89
C ASN A 201 23.34 -17.98 -26.21
N SER A 202 23.32 -18.29 -24.89
CA SER A 202 24.52 -18.55 -24.09
C SER A 202 25.39 -19.70 -24.62
N GLU A 203 24.76 -20.77 -25.18
CA GLU A 203 25.50 -21.86 -25.80
C GLU A 203 26.24 -21.40 -27.06
N ALA A 204 25.64 -20.57 -27.90
CA ALA A 204 26.28 -20.01 -29.07
C ALA A 204 27.39 -19.03 -28.70
N ILE A 205 27.19 -18.22 -27.68
CA ILE A 205 28.19 -17.26 -27.16
C ILE A 205 29.40 -18.00 -26.58
N ASN A 206 29.17 -19.07 -25.81
CA ASN A 206 30.22 -19.95 -25.30
C ASN A 206 31.00 -20.64 -26.41
N ALA A 207 30.29 -21.15 -27.45
CA ALA A 207 30.92 -21.80 -28.60
C ALA A 207 31.81 -20.84 -29.42
N MET A 208 31.50 -19.55 -29.42
CA MET A 208 32.28 -18.48 -30.08
C MET A 208 33.42 -17.92 -29.24
N GLY A 209 33.61 -18.38 -27.97
CA GLY A 209 34.68 -17.93 -27.09
C GLY A 209 34.61 -16.45 -26.70
N MET A 210 33.41 -15.89 -26.63
CA MET A 210 33.15 -14.48 -26.29
C MET A 210 32.94 -14.21 -24.80
N LEU A 211 33.37 -15.10 -23.90
CA LEU A 211 33.40 -14.94 -22.45
C LEU A 211 34.80 -14.72 -21.96
#